data_725b629ec7ec646f56024b9327153cf2
#
_entry.id   725b629ec7ec646f56024b9327153cf2
#
_cell.length_a   1.000
_cell.length_b   1.000
_cell.length_c   1.000
_cell.angle_alpha   90.00
_cell.angle_beta   90.00
_cell.angle_gamma   90.00
#
_symmetry.space_group_name_H-M   'P 1'
#
loop_
_entity.id
_entity.type
_entity.pdbx_description
1 polymer ?
#
loop_
_entity_poly.entity_id
_entity_poly.type
_entity_poly.pdbx_seq_one_letter_code
_entity_poly.pdbx_strand_id
1 'polypeptide(L)'
;LQWDSVYLDAEAPYLTVRRAWHTEHNRPVILTELKTKAAQRNIPLPVCLVECLKDAKKKSTSDYVIANRDGDPLSYTQFKRLWQYIVTRTAKPRMARKLVDGKYVKYMLYPKLGEKARNNGHVVYSLDFEVTPHQLRHTYITNLIHSSVDPKTVQYLAGHESSKITMDIYAKVKYNRPDELVRTMGGAFAQ
;
A
#
# COMPACT_ATOMS: atom_id res chain seq x y z
N LEU A 1 4.43 -2.45 11.70
CA LEU A 1 5.86 -2.30 11.51
C LEU A 1 6.45 -1.57 12.71
N GLN A 2 7.52 -2.10 13.29
CA GLN A 2 8.29 -1.49 14.37
C GLN A 2 9.63 -1.00 13.85
N TRP A 3 10.20 0.00 14.49
CA TRP A 3 11.49 0.57 14.09
C TRP A 3 12.66 -0.42 14.19
N ASP A 4 12.57 -1.41 15.06
CA ASP A 4 13.55 -2.50 15.19
C ASP A 4 13.61 -3.43 13.96
N SER A 5 12.64 -3.32 13.07
CA SER A 5 12.54 -4.07 11.83
C SER A 5 12.88 -3.21 10.58
N VAL A 6 13.38 -1.98 10.78
CA VAL A 6 13.69 -1.03 9.70
C VAL A 6 15.17 -0.64 9.77
N TYR A 7 15.94 -1.00 8.77
CA TYR A 7 17.39 -0.84 8.69
C TYR A 7 17.72 0.26 7.68
N LEU A 8 17.73 1.52 8.15
CA LEU A 8 17.89 2.71 7.30
C LEU A 8 19.34 3.07 7.01
N ASP A 9 20.27 2.60 7.85
CA ASP A 9 21.69 2.92 7.79
C ASP A 9 22.54 1.77 7.23
N ALA A 10 21.88 0.71 6.72
CA ALA A 10 22.55 -0.36 6.00
C ALA A 10 23.03 0.16 4.62
N GLU A 11 24.06 -0.47 4.05
CA GLU A 11 24.55 -0.17 2.69
C GLU A 11 23.42 -0.24 1.65
N ALA A 12 22.56 -1.25 1.76
CA ALA A 12 21.30 -1.35 1.02
C ALA A 12 20.13 -1.32 2.03
N PRO A 13 19.50 -0.17 2.26
CA PRO A 13 18.42 -0.04 3.26
C PRO A 13 17.25 -0.98 2.98
N TYR A 14 16.72 -1.61 4.02
CA TYR A 14 15.62 -2.58 3.92
C TYR A 14 14.77 -2.60 5.18
N LEU A 15 13.60 -3.22 5.08
CA LEU A 15 12.80 -3.61 6.23
C LEU A 15 12.60 -5.13 6.26
N THR A 16 12.44 -5.67 7.47
CA THR A 16 12.14 -7.09 7.67
C THR A 16 10.69 -7.27 8.10
N VAL A 17 9.94 -8.10 7.39
CA VAL A 17 8.62 -8.57 7.80
C VAL A 17 8.81 -9.79 8.69
N ARG A 18 8.62 -9.65 10.00
CA ARG A 18 8.79 -10.74 10.99
C ARG A 18 7.66 -10.85 12.01
N ARG A 19 6.71 -9.91 11.95
CA ARG A 19 5.56 -9.89 12.85
C ARG A 19 4.30 -9.60 12.02
N ALA A 20 3.18 -10.13 12.47
CA ALA A 20 1.87 -9.80 11.92
C ALA A 20 1.08 -8.96 12.92
N TRP A 21 0.11 -8.24 12.42
CA TRP A 21 -0.83 -7.46 13.21
C TRP A 21 -2.25 -7.90 12.83
N HIS A 22 -3.08 -8.11 13.84
CA HIS A 22 -4.53 -8.26 13.68
C HIS A 22 -5.24 -7.59 14.86
N THR A 23 -6.54 -7.64 14.91
CA THR A 23 -7.32 -7.05 15.99
C THR A 23 -8.29 -8.05 16.57
N GLU A 24 -8.34 -8.11 17.89
CA GLU A 24 -9.35 -8.82 18.66
C GLU A 24 -10.20 -7.80 19.40
N HIS A 25 -11.52 -7.80 19.17
CA HIS A 25 -12.43 -6.81 19.77
C HIS A 25 -11.94 -5.35 19.58
N ASN A 26 -11.41 -5.03 18.38
CA ASN A 26 -10.81 -3.74 18.03
C ASN A 26 -9.50 -3.40 18.80
N ARG A 27 -8.94 -4.29 19.58
CA ARG A 27 -7.63 -4.14 20.22
C ARG A 27 -6.55 -4.70 19.31
N PRO A 28 -5.44 -3.98 19.09
CA PRO A 28 -4.35 -4.50 18.25
C PRO A 28 -3.65 -5.65 18.97
N VAL A 29 -3.41 -6.73 18.25
CA VAL A 29 -2.64 -7.89 18.70
C VAL A 29 -1.47 -8.08 17.77
N ILE A 30 -0.26 -8.13 18.31
CA ILE A 30 0.97 -8.37 17.56
C ILE A 30 1.35 -9.83 17.68
N LEU A 31 1.38 -10.52 16.55
CA LEU A 31 1.84 -11.90 16.45
C LEU A 31 3.33 -11.92 16.14
N THR A 32 4.10 -12.62 16.95
CA THR A 32 5.54 -12.85 16.73
C THR A 32 5.78 -13.95 15.72
N GLU A 33 4.80 -14.84 15.52
CA GLU A 33 4.83 -15.89 14.52
C GLU A 33 4.02 -15.49 13.28
N LEU A 34 4.61 -15.69 12.12
CA LEU A 34 3.95 -15.46 10.84
C LEU A 34 3.27 -16.74 10.38
N LYS A 35 2.13 -16.60 9.72
CA LYS A 35 1.31 -17.72 9.23
C LYS A 35 2.09 -18.67 8.31
N THR A 36 3.05 -18.15 7.55
CA THR A 36 3.85 -18.94 6.62
C THR A 36 5.32 -18.49 6.65
N LYS A 37 6.25 -19.40 6.31
CA LYS A 37 7.67 -19.07 6.16
C LYS A 37 7.90 -18.01 5.08
N ALA A 38 7.13 -18.02 4.00
CA ALA A 38 7.22 -17.05 2.92
C ALA A 38 6.82 -15.63 3.35
N ALA A 39 6.09 -15.48 4.45
CA ALA A 39 5.75 -14.18 4.99
C ALA A 39 6.97 -13.46 5.60
N GLN A 40 7.96 -14.21 6.11
CA GLN A 40 9.20 -13.65 6.62
C GLN A 40 10.12 -13.29 5.46
N ARG A 41 10.45 -12.01 5.32
CA ARG A 41 11.24 -11.52 4.21
C ARG A 41 11.83 -10.15 4.46
N ASN A 42 12.90 -9.84 3.73
CA ASN A 42 13.47 -8.51 3.66
C ASN A 42 12.98 -7.79 2.41
N ILE A 43 12.54 -6.57 2.56
CA ILE A 43 12.04 -5.73 1.47
C ILE A 43 12.99 -4.54 1.33
N PRO A 44 13.73 -4.42 0.22
CA PRO A 44 14.57 -3.26 -0.06
C PRO A 44 13.73 -1.97 -0.11
N LEU A 45 14.31 -0.88 0.37
CA LEU A 45 13.64 0.42 0.42
C LEU A 45 14.19 1.34 -0.67
N PRO A 46 13.33 1.95 -1.50
CA PRO A 46 13.77 2.99 -2.43
C PRO A 46 14.21 4.25 -1.65
N VAL A 47 15.12 5.02 -2.23
CA VAL A 47 15.74 6.20 -1.60
C VAL A 47 14.71 7.18 -1.03
N CYS A 48 13.67 7.50 -1.80
CA CYS A 48 12.60 8.41 -1.36
C CYS A 48 11.88 7.93 -0.10
N LEU A 49 11.70 6.61 0.06
CA LEU A 49 11.08 6.04 1.26
C LEU A 49 12.06 6.03 2.44
N VAL A 50 13.34 5.81 2.20
CA VAL A 50 14.38 5.89 3.24
C VAL A 50 14.42 7.29 3.85
N GLU A 51 14.43 8.34 3.03
CA GLU A 51 14.41 9.73 3.50
C GLU A 51 13.14 10.03 4.33
N CYS A 52 11.98 9.63 3.81
CA CYS A 52 10.72 9.78 4.52
C CYS A 52 10.72 9.06 5.88
N LEU A 53 11.25 7.83 5.93
CA LEU A 53 11.34 7.06 7.18
C LEU A 53 12.37 7.63 8.15
N LYS A 54 13.51 8.15 7.67
CA LYS A 54 14.48 8.85 8.51
C LYS A 54 13.87 10.08 9.19
N ASP A 55 13.11 10.87 8.45
CA ASP A 55 12.43 12.04 9.01
C ASP A 55 11.29 11.66 9.96
N ALA A 56 10.56 10.61 9.65
CA ALA A 56 9.54 10.07 10.55
C ALA A 56 10.17 9.54 11.85
N LYS A 57 11.29 8.82 11.78
CA LYS A 57 11.99 8.27 12.94
C LYS A 57 12.48 9.36 13.89
N LYS A 58 13.01 10.48 13.36
CA LYS A 58 13.45 11.65 14.18
C LYS A 58 12.32 12.25 15.02
N LYS A 59 11.07 12.15 14.53
CA LYS A 59 9.87 12.71 15.18
C LYS A 59 9.10 11.69 16.02
N SER A 60 9.45 10.40 15.88
CA SER A 60 8.74 9.33 16.56
C SER A 60 9.19 9.18 18.01
N THR A 61 8.23 9.06 18.91
CA THR A 61 8.44 8.70 20.32
C THR A 61 7.94 7.28 20.62
N SER A 62 7.53 6.54 19.58
CA SER A 62 6.98 5.19 19.68
C SER A 62 7.91 4.17 19.04
N ASP A 63 7.83 2.93 19.48
CA ASP A 63 8.48 1.78 18.83
C ASP A 63 7.86 1.45 17.47
N TYR A 64 6.67 1.96 17.18
CA TYR A 64 5.95 1.71 15.93
C TYR A 64 6.17 2.81 14.90
N VAL A 65 6.38 2.43 13.65
CA VAL A 65 6.52 3.37 12.53
C VAL A 65 5.25 4.19 12.34
N ILE A 66 4.09 3.58 12.56
CA ILE A 66 2.79 4.25 12.61
C ILE A 66 2.13 3.84 13.92
N ALA A 67 1.92 4.80 14.80
CA ALA A 67 1.36 4.62 16.12
C ALA A 67 0.10 5.49 16.33
N ASN A 68 -0.67 5.17 17.36
CA ASN A 68 -1.69 6.04 17.89
C ASN A 68 -1.06 7.17 18.73
N ARG A 69 -1.90 8.01 19.37
CA ARG A 69 -1.42 9.13 20.22
C ARG A 69 -0.67 8.66 21.47
N ASP A 70 -0.98 7.47 21.94
CA ASP A 70 -0.40 6.87 23.15
C ASP A 70 0.90 6.13 22.85
N GLY A 71 1.32 6.07 21.59
CA GLY A 71 2.50 5.35 21.13
C GLY A 71 2.27 3.88 20.80
N ASP A 72 1.03 3.40 20.88
CA ASP A 72 0.65 2.01 20.65
C ASP A 72 0.35 1.73 19.16
N PRO A 73 0.30 0.46 18.75
CA PRO A 73 -0.13 0.10 17.40
C PRO A 73 -1.59 0.49 17.16
N LEU A 74 -1.91 0.87 15.92
CA LEU A 74 -3.26 1.27 15.55
C LEU A 74 -4.26 0.12 15.74
N SER A 75 -5.44 0.42 16.29
CA SER A 75 -6.59 -0.45 16.19
C SER A 75 -7.13 -0.48 14.74
N TYR A 76 -7.98 -1.47 14.43
CA TYR A 76 -8.61 -1.54 13.10
C TYR A 76 -9.43 -0.29 12.76
N THR A 77 -10.18 0.23 13.73
CA THR A 77 -10.97 1.45 13.53
C THR A 77 -10.10 2.67 13.29
N GLN A 78 -8.97 2.80 14.03
CA GLN A 78 -8.00 3.89 13.80
C GLN A 78 -7.35 3.77 12.42
N PHE A 79 -6.94 2.58 12.01
CA PHE A 79 -6.41 2.35 10.66
C PHE A 79 -7.44 2.72 9.58
N LYS A 80 -8.70 2.30 9.72
CA LYS A 80 -9.78 2.68 8.79
C LYS A 80 -9.98 4.19 8.70
N ARG A 81 -9.93 4.90 9.83
CA ARG A 81 -10.03 6.38 9.86
C ARG A 81 -8.85 7.02 9.14
N LEU A 82 -7.64 6.56 9.40
CA LEU A 82 -6.44 7.05 8.73
C LEU A 82 -6.53 6.83 7.21
N TRP A 83 -6.95 5.62 6.80
CA TRP A 83 -7.14 5.31 5.38
C TRP A 83 -8.24 6.17 4.74
N GLN A 84 -9.29 6.49 5.50
CA GLN A 84 -10.37 7.36 5.05
C GLN A 84 -9.88 8.75 4.63
N TYR A 85 -8.84 9.31 5.24
CA TYR A 85 -8.23 10.58 4.80
C TYR A 85 -7.63 10.50 3.39
N ILE A 86 -7.15 9.33 2.98
CA ILE A 86 -6.68 9.09 1.61
C ILE A 86 -7.89 8.98 0.67
N VAL A 87 -8.89 8.18 1.03
CA VAL A 87 -10.08 7.94 0.23
C VAL A 87 -10.91 9.22 0.02
N THR A 88 -10.99 10.11 1.02
CA THR A 88 -11.72 11.39 0.88
C THR A 88 -11.13 12.31 -0.19
N ARG A 89 -9.88 12.14 -0.58
CA ARG A 89 -9.22 12.88 -1.66
C ARG A 89 -9.57 12.39 -3.07
N THR A 90 -10.36 11.33 -3.17
CA THR A 90 -10.76 10.75 -4.47
C THR A 90 -11.83 11.60 -5.13
N ALA A 91 -11.59 12.02 -6.38
CA ALA A 91 -12.52 12.78 -7.20
C ALA A 91 -13.54 11.87 -7.91
N LYS A 92 -14.22 10.99 -7.14
CA LYS A 92 -15.26 10.09 -7.66
C LYS A 92 -16.64 10.44 -7.10
N PRO A 93 -17.71 10.25 -7.89
CA PRO A 93 -19.08 10.41 -7.40
C PRO A 93 -19.34 9.52 -6.19
N ARG A 94 -19.93 10.10 -5.14
CA ARG A 94 -20.25 9.37 -3.91
C ARG A 94 -21.43 9.97 -3.18
N MET A 95 -22.11 9.12 -2.42
CA MET A 95 -23.16 9.57 -1.53
C MET A 95 -22.57 10.37 -0.35
N ALA A 96 -23.02 11.60 -0.20
CA ALA A 96 -22.71 12.48 0.93
C ALA A 96 -24.00 12.79 1.71
N ARG A 97 -23.83 13.35 2.90
CA ARG A 97 -24.93 13.79 3.75
C ARG A 97 -24.74 15.26 4.08
N LYS A 98 -25.81 16.03 4.05
CA LYS A 98 -25.85 17.41 4.54
C LYS A 98 -26.98 17.57 5.54
N LEU A 99 -26.80 18.45 6.49
CA LEU A 99 -27.84 18.81 7.42
C LEU A 99 -28.74 19.89 6.76
N VAL A 100 -30.02 19.61 6.68
CA VAL A 100 -31.05 20.53 6.18
C VAL A 100 -32.18 20.48 7.18
N ASP A 101 -32.54 21.63 7.78
CA ASP A 101 -33.62 21.77 8.76
C ASP A 101 -33.57 20.74 9.90
N GLY A 102 -32.35 20.48 10.42
CA GLY A 102 -32.12 19.52 11.51
C GLY A 102 -32.15 18.06 11.11
N LYS A 103 -32.33 17.72 9.82
CA LYS A 103 -32.34 16.36 9.30
C LYS A 103 -31.19 16.12 8.33
N TYR A 104 -30.61 14.92 8.39
CA TYR A 104 -29.57 14.52 7.43
C TYR A 104 -30.17 14.06 6.11
N VAL A 105 -29.96 14.82 5.04
CA VAL A 105 -30.37 14.49 3.68
C VAL A 105 -29.18 13.92 2.92
N LYS A 106 -29.39 12.79 2.24
CA LYS A 106 -28.39 12.19 1.34
C LYS A 106 -28.43 12.91 0.00
N TYR A 107 -27.25 13.14 -0.58
CA TYR A 107 -27.11 13.69 -1.94
C TYR A 107 -25.90 13.09 -2.63
N MET A 108 -25.90 13.11 -3.97
CA MET A 108 -24.72 12.73 -4.75
C MET A 108 -23.75 13.91 -4.79
N LEU A 109 -22.53 13.66 -4.36
CA LEU A 109 -21.40 14.58 -4.49
C LEU A 109 -20.60 14.17 -5.74
N TYR A 110 -20.32 15.15 -6.59
CA TYR A 110 -19.50 15.01 -7.80
C TYR A 110 -18.24 15.87 -7.64
N PRO A 111 -17.19 15.36 -6.94
CA PRO A 111 -15.96 16.12 -6.76
C PRO A 111 -15.22 16.26 -8.10
N LYS A 112 -14.58 17.40 -8.31
CA LYS A 112 -13.68 17.61 -9.44
C LYS A 112 -12.24 17.61 -8.98
N LEU A 113 -11.36 17.02 -9.78
CA LEU A 113 -9.93 16.99 -9.52
C LEU A 113 -9.39 18.42 -9.36
N GLY A 114 -8.57 18.65 -8.32
CA GLY A 114 -8.04 19.97 -7.99
C GLY A 114 -8.93 20.86 -7.11
N GLU A 115 -10.23 20.55 -6.96
CA GLU A 115 -11.12 21.33 -6.09
C GLU A 115 -10.91 21.01 -4.61
N LYS A 116 -11.15 22.01 -3.76
CA LYS A 116 -11.22 21.83 -2.31
C LYS A 116 -12.58 21.27 -1.89
N ALA A 117 -12.58 20.38 -0.91
CA ALA A 117 -13.83 19.85 -0.36
C ALA A 117 -14.60 20.96 0.38
N ARG A 118 -15.90 21.07 0.10
CA ARG A 118 -16.77 22.11 0.69
C ARG A 118 -16.81 22.09 2.22
N ASN A 119 -16.79 20.90 2.82
CA ASN A 119 -16.91 20.73 4.27
C ASN A 119 -15.55 20.61 4.97
N ASN A 120 -14.45 20.60 4.25
CA ASN A 120 -13.10 20.53 4.79
C ASN A 120 -12.10 21.15 3.80
N GLY A 121 -11.83 22.44 3.96
CA GLY A 121 -10.94 23.21 3.07
C GLY A 121 -9.48 22.71 3.04
N HIS A 122 -9.09 21.84 3.98
CA HIS A 122 -7.77 21.19 3.97
C HIS A 122 -7.71 19.97 3.05
N VAL A 123 -8.84 19.46 2.57
CA VAL A 123 -8.91 18.34 1.65
C VAL A 123 -9.03 18.86 0.23
N VAL A 124 -8.03 18.55 -0.60
CA VAL A 124 -8.06 18.75 -2.05
C VAL A 124 -8.31 17.41 -2.72
N TYR A 125 -9.21 17.36 -3.68
CA TYR A 125 -9.44 16.16 -4.50
C TYR A 125 -8.28 15.96 -5.45
N SER A 126 -7.34 15.11 -5.08
CA SER A 126 -6.06 14.91 -5.79
C SER A 126 -5.91 13.55 -6.44
N LEU A 127 -6.93 12.67 -6.32
CA LEU A 127 -6.92 11.32 -6.85
C LEU A 127 -8.15 11.12 -7.76
N ASP A 128 -7.93 10.67 -8.98
CA ASP A 128 -8.96 10.31 -9.96
C ASP A 128 -9.35 8.82 -9.91
N PHE A 129 -8.74 8.06 -9.03
CA PHE A 129 -8.96 6.63 -8.83
C PHE A 129 -9.18 6.28 -7.36
N GLU A 130 -9.82 5.14 -7.11
CA GLU A 130 -9.94 4.60 -5.76
C GLU A 130 -8.62 3.96 -5.32
N VAL A 131 -8.26 4.16 -4.06
CA VAL A 131 -7.05 3.60 -3.47
C VAL A 131 -7.43 2.67 -2.33
N THR A 132 -7.03 1.41 -2.44
CA THR A 132 -7.08 0.43 -1.35
C THR A 132 -5.68 -0.12 -1.08
N PRO A 133 -5.39 -0.59 0.16
CA PRO A 133 -4.10 -1.25 0.44
C PRO A 133 -3.81 -2.40 -0.52
N HIS A 134 -4.85 -3.12 -0.93
CA HIS A 134 -4.72 -4.24 -1.86
C HIS A 134 -4.33 -3.80 -3.28
N GLN A 135 -4.92 -2.70 -3.76
CA GLN A 135 -4.53 -2.11 -5.05
C GLN A 135 -3.08 -1.62 -5.04
N LEU A 136 -2.61 -0.99 -3.95
CA LEU A 136 -1.20 -0.61 -3.82
C LEU A 136 -0.27 -1.82 -3.91
N ARG A 137 -0.64 -2.93 -3.26
CA ARG A 137 0.11 -4.19 -3.37
C ARG A 137 0.11 -4.72 -4.81
N HIS A 138 -1.03 -4.71 -5.48
CA HIS A 138 -1.11 -5.12 -6.90
C HIS A 138 -0.23 -4.24 -7.79
N THR A 139 -0.29 -2.92 -7.62
CA THR A 139 0.55 -1.98 -8.37
C THR A 139 2.03 -2.24 -8.12
N TYR A 140 2.43 -2.47 -6.86
CA TYR A 140 3.82 -2.82 -6.53
C TYR A 140 4.29 -4.07 -7.29
N ILE A 141 3.51 -5.15 -7.25
CA ILE A 141 3.83 -6.41 -7.95
C ILE A 141 3.90 -6.18 -9.46
N THR A 142 2.92 -5.47 -10.02
CA THR A 142 2.86 -5.17 -11.46
C THR A 142 4.05 -4.35 -11.91
N ASN A 143 4.47 -3.34 -11.13
CA ASN A 143 5.63 -2.53 -11.44
C ASN A 143 6.94 -3.34 -11.43
N LEU A 144 7.10 -4.27 -10.47
CA LEU A 144 8.25 -5.18 -10.46
C LEU A 144 8.29 -6.04 -11.72
N ILE A 145 7.15 -6.56 -12.15
CA ILE A 145 7.04 -7.37 -13.39
C ILE A 145 7.36 -6.52 -14.63
N HIS A 146 6.86 -5.30 -14.69
CA HIS A 146 7.18 -4.36 -15.80
C HIS A 146 8.66 -4.00 -15.84
N SER A 147 9.31 -3.91 -14.68
CA SER A 147 10.76 -3.71 -14.58
C SER A 147 11.58 -4.97 -14.83
N SER A 148 10.95 -6.04 -15.35
CA SER A 148 11.58 -7.32 -15.68
C SER A 148 12.25 -8.02 -14.49
N VAL A 149 11.77 -7.75 -13.28
CA VAL A 149 12.21 -8.52 -12.10
C VAL A 149 11.72 -9.95 -12.24
N ASP A 150 12.58 -10.92 -11.98
CA ASP A 150 12.26 -12.33 -12.14
C ASP A 150 11.10 -12.79 -11.23
N PRO A 151 10.30 -13.77 -11.64
CA PRO A 151 9.11 -14.20 -10.91
C PRO A 151 9.38 -14.71 -9.49
N LYS A 152 10.56 -15.30 -9.24
CA LYS A 152 10.92 -15.79 -7.90
C LYS A 152 11.21 -14.64 -6.94
N THR A 153 11.92 -13.62 -7.41
CA THR A 153 12.15 -12.39 -6.65
C THR A 153 10.83 -11.66 -6.38
N VAL A 154 9.94 -11.55 -7.38
CA VAL A 154 8.59 -10.99 -7.18
C VAL A 154 7.79 -11.80 -6.16
N GLN A 155 7.82 -13.14 -6.23
CA GLN A 155 7.17 -14.01 -5.25
C GLN A 155 7.69 -13.74 -3.83
N TYR A 156 9.00 -13.67 -3.66
CA TYR A 156 9.65 -13.39 -2.38
C TYR A 156 9.24 -12.01 -1.84
N LEU A 157 9.41 -10.95 -2.63
CA LEU A 157 9.08 -9.58 -2.21
C LEU A 157 7.59 -9.40 -1.91
N ALA A 158 6.73 -10.06 -2.67
CA ALA A 158 5.30 -10.08 -2.41
C ALA A 158 4.94 -10.94 -1.18
N GLY A 159 5.75 -11.92 -0.79
CA GLY A 159 5.44 -12.89 0.26
C GLY A 159 4.30 -13.82 -0.14
N HIS A 160 4.28 -14.26 -1.39
CA HIS A 160 3.34 -15.27 -1.86
C HIS A 160 3.85 -16.66 -1.50
N GLU A 161 3.07 -17.44 -0.79
CA GLU A 161 3.39 -18.81 -0.43
C GLU A 161 3.49 -19.70 -1.67
N SER A 162 2.55 -19.53 -2.60
CA SER A 162 2.50 -20.26 -3.88
C SER A 162 3.03 -19.41 -5.03
N SER A 163 3.89 -19.99 -5.84
CA SER A 163 4.36 -19.39 -7.11
C SER A 163 3.24 -19.19 -8.12
N LYS A 164 2.17 -19.99 -8.04
CA LYS A 164 1.00 -19.91 -8.92
C LYS A 164 0.42 -18.50 -8.95
N ILE A 165 0.21 -17.88 -7.77
CA ILE A 165 -0.35 -16.52 -7.67
C ILE A 165 0.54 -15.51 -8.41
N THR A 166 1.86 -15.60 -8.23
CA THR A 166 2.80 -14.71 -8.91
C THR A 166 2.80 -14.94 -10.41
N MET A 167 2.81 -16.20 -10.85
CA MET A 167 2.79 -16.55 -12.26
C MET A 167 1.50 -16.16 -12.97
N ASP A 168 0.35 -16.27 -12.30
CA ASP A 168 -0.94 -15.80 -12.84
C ASP A 168 -0.94 -14.28 -13.08
N ILE A 169 -0.36 -13.52 -12.14
CA ILE A 169 -0.22 -12.06 -12.31
C ILE A 169 0.78 -11.75 -13.42
N TYR A 170 1.93 -12.46 -13.44
CA TYR A 170 2.96 -12.29 -14.46
C TYR A 170 2.43 -12.54 -15.87
N ALA A 171 1.68 -13.64 -16.05
CA ALA A 171 1.05 -13.98 -17.32
C ALA A 171 0.07 -12.86 -17.78
N LYS A 172 -0.83 -12.40 -16.88
CA LYS A 172 -1.76 -11.31 -17.20
C LYS A 172 -1.04 -10.02 -17.62
N VAL A 173 0.02 -9.64 -16.91
CA VAL A 173 0.78 -8.40 -17.21
C VAL A 173 1.47 -8.52 -18.56
N LYS A 174 2.11 -9.66 -18.86
CA LYS A 174 2.82 -9.88 -20.13
C LYS A 174 1.87 -10.07 -21.31
N TYR A 175 0.75 -10.79 -21.16
CA TYR A 175 -0.22 -10.97 -22.25
C TYR A 175 -0.96 -9.68 -22.63
N ASN A 176 -1.04 -8.72 -21.73
CA ASN A 176 -1.60 -7.39 -22.05
C ASN A 176 -0.65 -6.50 -22.88
N ARG A 177 0.54 -7.01 -23.26
CA ARG A 177 1.55 -6.33 -24.09
C ARG A 177 2.01 -7.20 -25.25
N PRO A 178 1.14 -7.41 -26.25
CA PRO A 178 1.45 -8.27 -27.39
C PRO A 178 2.70 -7.80 -28.15
N ASP A 179 2.95 -6.49 -28.23
CA ASP A 179 4.13 -5.93 -28.91
C ASP A 179 5.45 -6.34 -28.22
N GLU A 180 5.47 -6.40 -26.90
CA GLU A 180 6.65 -6.91 -26.17
C GLU A 180 6.87 -8.40 -26.41
N LEU A 181 5.80 -9.18 -26.48
CA LEU A 181 5.87 -10.61 -26.80
C LEU A 181 6.43 -10.85 -28.20
N VAL A 182 5.94 -10.10 -29.18
CA VAL A 182 6.43 -10.19 -30.57
C VAL A 182 7.93 -9.88 -30.64
N ARG A 183 8.39 -8.80 -29.98
CA ARG A 183 9.83 -8.45 -29.94
C ARG A 183 10.66 -9.53 -29.26
N THR A 184 10.18 -10.07 -28.15
CA THR A 184 10.87 -11.13 -27.40
C THR A 184 10.98 -12.39 -28.23
N MET A 185 9.90 -12.79 -28.92
CA MET A 185 9.91 -13.93 -29.85
C MET A 185 10.84 -13.68 -31.02
N GLY A 186 10.79 -12.51 -31.65
CA GLY A 186 11.70 -12.15 -32.74
C GLY A 186 13.18 -12.26 -32.32
N GLY A 187 13.54 -11.77 -31.14
CA GLY A 187 14.89 -11.88 -30.61
C GLY A 187 15.32 -13.32 -30.28
N ALA A 188 14.38 -14.19 -29.89
CA ALA A 188 14.70 -15.60 -29.56
C ALA A 188 14.98 -16.46 -30.79
N PHE A 189 14.50 -16.03 -31.97
CA PHE A 189 14.66 -16.76 -33.25
C PHE A 189 15.56 -16.03 -34.27
N ALA A 190 16.05 -14.85 -33.93
CA ALA A 190 17.05 -14.13 -34.71
C ALA A 190 18.45 -14.73 -34.38
N GLN A 191 18.82 -15.79 -35.06
CA GLN A 191 20.21 -16.29 -35.12
C GLN A 191 20.81 -15.99 -36.50
#